data_3c6a48169372e31818f17d18c7270f04
#
_entry.id   3c6a48169372e31818f17d18c7270f04
#
_cell.length_a   1.000
_cell.length_b   1.000
_cell.length_c   1.000
_cell.angle_alpha   90.00
_cell.angle_beta   90.00
_cell.angle_gamma   90.00
#
_symmetry.space_group_name_H-M   'P 1'
#
loop_
_entity.id
_entity.type
_entity.pdbx_description
1 polymer ?
#
loop_
_entity_poly.entity_id
_entity_poly.type
_entity_poly.pdbx_seq_one_letter_code
_entity_poly.pdbx_strand_id
1 'polypeptide(L)'
;FSVGVNGGVNLNSVSFTPTIKQNSLMGITGGLTARYISEKYFAMICGAQVELNFSQRGWDQLFEIPGENGDMVEDPTQIYTRKMSYIDIPFLAHLAFGNERGLQFFIHAGPQIGFLIGESEKIEGVDMNKLNDTQKAVYGTKIQNKFDYGITGGGGVELRTKKAGSFIVEGRYYFALSDFYKTTKKDYFARAA
;
A
#
# COMPACT_ATOMS: atom_id res chain seq x y z
N PHE A 1 -22.42 16.12 -2.50
CA PHE A 1 -22.02 14.86 -1.87
C PHE A 1 -22.17 13.71 -2.86
N SER A 2 -21.18 12.83 -2.94
CA SER A 2 -21.24 11.65 -3.80
C SER A 2 -20.67 10.43 -3.05
N VAL A 3 -21.20 9.27 -3.38
CA VAL A 3 -20.72 7.98 -2.89
C VAL A 3 -20.39 7.08 -4.08
N GLY A 4 -19.42 6.20 -3.90
CA GLY A 4 -18.99 5.29 -4.94
C GLY A 4 -18.35 4.04 -4.37
N VAL A 5 -18.03 3.12 -5.26
CA VAL A 5 -17.22 1.94 -4.99
C VAL A 5 -15.90 2.07 -5.73
N ASN A 6 -14.85 1.54 -5.15
CA ASN A 6 -13.55 1.49 -5.78
C ASN A 6 -12.98 0.07 -5.75
N GLY A 7 -12.02 -0.20 -6.61
CA GLY A 7 -11.29 -1.45 -6.63
C GLY A 7 -10.08 -1.34 -7.53
N GLY A 8 -9.02 -2.07 -7.19
CA GLY A 8 -7.78 -2.01 -7.93
C GLY A 8 -6.76 -3.03 -7.46
N VAL A 9 -5.56 -2.88 -8.00
CA VAL A 9 -4.37 -3.64 -7.62
C VAL A 9 -3.33 -2.69 -7.04
N ASN A 10 -2.58 -3.17 -6.07
CA ASN A 10 -1.47 -2.45 -5.47
C ASN A 10 -0.19 -3.28 -5.58
N LEU A 11 0.93 -2.58 -5.78
CA LEU A 11 2.26 -3.15 -5.71
C LEU A 11 2.87 -2.68 -4.39
N ASN A 12 3.26 -3.63 -3.56
CA ASN A 12 3.72 -3.34 -2.21
C ASN A 12 5.19 -3.72 -2.06
N SER A 13 5.92 -2.89 -1.36
CA SER A 13 7.23 -3.18 -0.84
C SER A 13 7.32 -2.78 0.63
N VAL A 14 8.27 -3.31 1.36
CA VAL A 14 8.52 -2.96 2.75
C VAL A 14 9.96 -2.52 2.92
N SER A 15 10.16 -1.32 3.44
CA SER A 15 11.50 -0.85 3.78
C SER A 15 11.94 -1.46 5.09
N PHE A 16 13.06 -2.18 5.06
CA PHE A 16 13.69 -2.76 6.24
C PHE A 16 15.01 -2.05 6.55
N THR A 17 15.31 -1.92 7.83
CA THR A 17 16.64 -1.56 8.29
C THR A 17 17.13 -2.60 9.30
N PRO A 18 18.22 -3.34 9.02
CA PRO A 18 18.99 -3.41 7.75
C PRO A 18 18.18 -3.91 6.56
N THR A 19 18.59 -3.53 5.33
CA THR A 19 17.87 -3.84 4.08
C THR A 19 17.77 -5.36 3.83
N ILE A 20 16.59 -5.83 3.46
CA ILE A 20 16.32 -7.18 2.98
C ILE A 20 15.97 -7.09 1.50
N LYS A 21 16.63 -7.90 0.66
CA LYS A 21 16.28 -8.01 -0.77
C LYS A 21 14.90 -8.65 -0.91
N GLN A 22 14.02 -8.00 -1.66
CA GLN A 22 12.64 -8.43 -1.83
C GLN A 22 12.08 -8.03 -3.19
N ASN A 23 11.10 -8.77 -3.65
CA ASN A 23 10.23 -8.41 -4.76
C ASN A 23 8.98 -7.70 -4.24
N SER A 24 8.43 -6.82 -5.06
CA SER A 24 7.13 -6.21 -4.78
C SER A 24 6.03 -7.26 -4.86
N LEU A 25 5.22 -7.36 -3.82
CA LEU A 25 4.08 -8.25 -3.80
C LEU A 25 2.84 -7.54 -4.36
N MET A 26 2.20 -8.18 -5.35
CA MET A 26 0.92 -7.70 -5.86
C MET A 26 -0.20 -8.05 -4.87
N GLY A 27 -0.97 -7.04 -4.49
CA GLY A 27 -2.17 -7.16 -3.66
C GLY A 27 -3.40 -6.62 -4.36
N ILE A 28 -4.55 -6.84 -3.74
CA ILE A 28 -5.83 -6.26 -4.18
C ILE A 28 -6.30 -5.21 -3.17
N THR A 29 -7.02 -4.23 -3.65
CA THR A 29 -7.70 -3.23 -2.84
C THR A 29 -9.11 -3.00 -3.35
N GLY A 30 -10.02 -2.66 -2.46
CA GLY A 30 -11.39 -2.33 -2.84
C GLY A 30 -12.21 -1.87 -1.65
N GLY A 31 -13.19 -1.00 -1.92
CA GLY A 31 -13.98 -0.44 -0.85
C GLY A 31 -15.02 0.59 -1.29
N LEU A 32 -15.36 1.44 -0.34
CA LEU A 32 -16.34 2.50 -0.48
C LEU A 32 -15.68 3.86 -0.41
N THR A 33 -16.17 4.79 -1.22
CA THR A 33 -15.72 6.18 -1.27
C THR A 33 -16.88 7.11 -0.99
N ALA A 34 -16.66 8.10 -0.13
CA ALA A 34 -17.53 9.25 0.07
C ALA A 34 -16.77 10.53 -0.23
N ARG A 35 -17.31 11.38 -1.09
CA ARG A 35 -16.71 12.63 -1.51
C ARG A 35 -17.66 13.79 -1.31
N TYR A 36 -17.16 14.85 -0.72
CA TYR A 36 -17.83 16.14 -0.57
C TYR A 36 -17.10 17.19 -1.41
N ILE A 37 -17.81 17.85 -2.33
CA ILE A 37 -17.32 18.99 -3.08
C ILE A 37 -17.76 20.24 -2.33
N SER A 38 -16.79 21.03 -1.86
CA SER A 38 -17.05 22.22 -1.05
C SER A 38 -17.31 23.43 -1.93
N GLU A 39 -16.33 23.79 -2.76
CA GLU A 39 -16.37 25.02 -3.52
C GLU A 39 -15.74 24.85 -4.90
N LYS A 40 -16.11 25.77 -5.76
CA LYS A 40 -15.63 25.85 -7.13
C LYS A 40 -15.03 27.23 -7.36
N TYR A 41 -13.76 27.25 -7.66
CA TYR A 41 -13.02 28.47 -7.99
C TYR A 41 -12.58 28.41 -9.45
N PHE A 42 -13.20 29.22 -10.33
CA PHE A 42 -12.93 29.21 -11.77
C PHE A 42 -12.99 27.79 -12.37
N ALA A 43 -11.85 27.26 -12.77
CA ALA A 43 -11.72 25.89 -13.33
C ALA A 43 -11.30 24.83 -12.28
N MET A 44 -11.15 25.23 -11.02
CA MET A 44 -10.70 24.34 -9.94
C MET A 44 -11.88 23.96 -9.04
N ILE A 45 -12.02 22.68 -8.76
CA ILE A 45 -13.03 22.09 -7.88
C ILE A 45 -12.32 21.56 -6.65
N CYS A 46 -12.67 22.10 -5.49
CA CYS A 46 -12.09 21.68 -4.21
C CYS A 46 -13.07 20.80 -3.45
N GLY A 47 -12.56 19.78 -2.79
CA GLY A 47 -13.37 18.86 -1.99
C GLY A 47 -12.56 18.05 -1.00
N ALA A 48 -13.27 17.24 -0.23
CA ALA A 48 -12.71 16.26 0.67
C ALA A 48 -13.26 14.87 0.32
N GLN A 49 -12.43 13.86 0.46
CA GLN A 49 -12.78 12.48 0.19
C GLN A 49 -12.36 11.60 1.37
N VAL A 50 -13.24 10.71 1.78
CA VAL A 50 -12.98 9.67 2.77
C VAL A 50 -13.31 8.33 2.17
N GLU A 51 -12.49 7.34 2.45
CA GLU A 51 -12.72 5.99 1.95
C GLU A 51 -12.66 4.97 3.08
N LEU A 52 -13.26 3.82 2.84
CA LEU A 52 -13.13 2.63 3.66
C LEU A 52 -12.75 1.49 2.74
N ASN A 53 -11.48 1.09 2.77
CA ASN A 53 -10.91 0.14 1.84
C ASN A 53 -10.39 -1.10 2.55
N PHE A 54 -10.70 -2.27 2.00
CA PHE A 54 -9.91 -3.47 2.24
C PHE A 54 -8.68 -3.41 1.36
N SER A 55 -7.50 -3.72 1.91
CA SER A 55 -6.23 -3.68 1.19
C SER A 55 -5.35 -4.85 1.60
N GLN A 56 -4.81 -5.56 0.61
CA GLN A 56 -3.78 -6.58 0.83
C GLN A 56 -2.41 -5.97 0.57
N ARG A 57 -1.51 -6.11 1.56
CA ARG A 57 -0.12 -5.66 1.49
C ARG A 57 0.81 -6.81 1.84
N GLY A 58 2.11 -6.64 1.55
CA GLY A 58 3.09 -7.64 1.92
C GLY A 58 4.38 -7.52 1.12
N TRP A 59 5.22 -8.52 1.30
CA TRP A 59 6.47 -8.64 0.55
C TRP A 59 6.79 -10.10 0.25
N ASP A 60 7.61 -10.28 -0.76
CA ASP A 60 8.19 -11.55 -1.16
C ASP A 60 9.71 -11.43 -1.11
N GLN A 61 10.36 -12.26 -0.31
CA GLN A 61 11.79 -12.13 -0.10
C GLN A 61 12.55 -12.92 -1.16
N LEU A 62 13.60 -12.29 -1.69
CA LEU A 62 14.57 -12.91 -2.57
C LEU A 62 15.66 -13.60 -1.78
N PHE A 63 15.88 -14.89 -2.05
CA PHE A 63 17.05 -15.63 -1.64
C PHE A 63 17.96 -15.84 -2.85
N GLU A 64 19.25 -15.60 -2.68
CA GLU A 64 20.23 -15.72 -3.75
C GLU A 64 21.27 -16.78 -3.38
N ILE A 65 21.65 -17.56 -4.37
CA ILE A 65 22.74 -18.54 -4.29
C ILE A 65 23.79 -18.23 -5.37
N PRO A 66 25.07 -18.61 -5.14
CA PRO A 66 26.08 -18.49 -6.18
C PRO A 66 25.72 -19.37 -7.39
N GLY A 67 25.59 -18.76 -8.56
CA GLY A 67 25.41 -19.46 -9.82
C GLY A 67 26.73 -20.05 -10.34
N GLU A 68 26.64 -20.84 -11.39
CA GLU A 68 27.80 -21.54 -12.00
C GLU A 68 28.91 -20.59 -12.49
N ASN A 69 28.56 -19.35 -12.85
CA ASN A 69 29.48 -18.33 -13.34
C ASN A 69 29.98 -17.38 -12.24
N GLY A 70 29.63 -17.61 -10.98
CA GLY A 70 29.95 -16.75 -9.85
C GLY A 70 28.96 -15.58 -9.65
N ASP A 71 27.95 -15.45 -10.48
CA ASP A 71 26.87 -14.51 -10.32
C ASP A 71 25.89 -14.99 -9.24
N MET A 72 25.27 -14.06 -8.52
CA MET A 72 24.22 -14.40 -7.56
C MET A 72 22.90 -14.56 -8.31
N VAL A 73 22.30 -15.75 -8.23
CA VAL A 73 21.02 -16.09 -8.88
C VAL A 73 19.95 -16.36 -7.82
N GLU A 74 18.70 -16.12 -8.17
CA GLU A 74 17.57 -16.42 -7.28
C GLU A 74 17.47 -17.92 -7.01
N ASP A 75 17.29 -18.27 -5.74
CA ASP A 75 17.04 -19.66 -5.31
C ASP A 75 15.54 -19.96 -5.29
N PRO A 76 15.00 -20.66 -6.29
CA PRO A 76 13.57 -20.95 -6.36
C PRO A 76 13.10 -21.95 -5.31
N THR A 77 14.03 -22.59 -4.59
CA THR A 77 13.70 -23.58 -3.54
C THR A 77 13.42 -22.94 -2.19
N GLN A 78 13.83 -21.68 -2.01
CA GLN A 78 13.60 -20.90 -0.80
C GLN A 78 12.52 -19.85 -1.03
N ILE A 79 11.43 -19.96 -0.28
CA ILE A 79 10.29 -19.06 -0.40
C ILE A 79 9.98 -18.47 0.98
N TYR A 80 9.92 -17.14 1.02
CA TYR A 80 9.36 -16.42 2.15
C TYR A 80 8.42 -15.34 1.63
N THR A 81 7.13 -15.55 1.82
CA THR A 81 6.09 -14.58 1.44
C THR A 81 5.27 -14.22 2.66
N ARG A 82 5.10 -12.93 2.90
CA ARG A 82 4.20 -12.43 3.94
C ARG A 82 3.12 -11.56 3.32
N LYS A 83 1.87 -11.92 3.64
CA LYS A 83 0.67 -11.18 3.23
C LYS A 83 -0.05 -10.66 4.45
N MET A 84 -0.48 -9.42 4.37
CA MET A 84 -1.20 -8.71 5.43
C MET A 84 -2.47 -8.11 4.85
N SER A 85 -3.58 -8.25 5.56
CA SER A 85 -4.86 -7.65 5.18
C SER A 85 -5.17 -6.51 6.13
N TYR A 86 -5.49 -5.34 5.55
CA TYR A 86 -5.79 -4.11 6.27
C TYR A 86 -7.18 -3.59 5.92
N ILE A 87 -7.78 -2.89 6.87
CA ILE A 87 -8.83 -1.91 6.61
C ILE A 87 -8.17 -0.54 6.65
N ASP A 88 -8.18 0.15 5.52
CA ASP A 88 -7.58 1.46 5.33
C ASP A 88 -8.64 2.55 5.26
N ILE A 89 -8.39 3.66 5.94
CA ILE A 89 -9.26 4.83 5.97
C ILE A 89 -8.43 6.07 5.59
N PRO A 90 -8.29 6.37 4.30
CA PRO A 90 -7.68 7.61 3.84
C PRO A 90 -8.65 8.79 3.97
N PHE A 91 -8.12 9.95 4.40
CA PHE A 91 -8.77 11.25 4.45
C PHE A 91 -8.05 12.18 3.48
N LEU A 92 -8.68 12.47 2.35
CA LEU A 92 -8.02 13.11 1.22
C LEU A 92 -8.59 14.51 0.96
N ALA A 93 -7.71 15.49 0.84
CA ALA A 93 -8.04 16.72 0.13
C ALA A 93 -8.08 16.40 -1.37
N HIS A 94 -9.13 16.80 -2.06
CA HIS A 94 -9.36 16.51 -3.47
C HIS A 94 -9.43 17.81 -4.27
N LEU A 95 -8.59 17.90 -5.29
CA LEU A 95 -8.54 19.04 -6.22
C LEU A 95 -8.73 18.51 -7.64
N ALA A 96 -9.77 18.98 -8.32
CA ALA A 96 -10.04 18.59 -9.69
C ALA A 96 -10.06 19.82 -10.62
N PHE A 97 -9.63 19.60 -11.85
CA PHE A 97 -9.52 20.62 -12.90
C PHE A 97 -10.26 20.13 -14.12
N GLY A 98 -11.05 21.01 -14.72
CA GLY A 98 -11.82 20.72 -15.93
C GLY A 98 -13.30 21.10 -15.84
N ASN A 99 -14.08 20.61 -16.78
CA ASN A 99 -15.50 20.92 -16.87
C ASN A 99 -16.30 20.07 -15.86
N GLU A 100 -17.37 20.65 -15.30
CA GLU A 100 -18.27 19.93 -14.39
C GLU A 100 -18.92 18.68 -14.99
N ARG A 101 -19.06 18.65 -16.29
CA ARG A 101 -19.56 17.51 -17.06
C ARG A 101 -18.55 17.16 -18.12
N GLY A 102 -18.11 15.89 -18.13
CA GLY A 102 -17.09 15.41 -19.04
C GLY A 102 -15.81 15.00 -18.32
N LEU A 103 -14.69 15.19 -18.96
CA LEU A 103 -13.38 14.79 -18.45
C LEU A 103 -12.84 15.82 -17.46
N GLN A 104 -12.40 15.34 -16.31
CA GLN A 104 -11.67 16.11 -15.30
C GLN A 104 -10.37 15.39 -14.95
N PHE A 105 -9.33 16.17 -14.69
CA PHE A 105 -8.11 15.69 -14.06
C PHE A 105 -8.16 16.05 -12.59
N PHE A 106 -7.71 15.15 -11.73
CA PHE A 106 -7.67 15.45 -10.31
C PHE A 106 -6.37 14.97 -9.67
N ILE A 107 -6.07 15.62 -8.56
CA ILE A 107 -5.06 15.17 -7.59
C ILE A 107 -5.71 15.10 -6.22
N HIS A 108 -5.20 14.22 -5.39
CA HIS A 108 -5.61 14.13 -4.00
C HIS A 108 -4.42 13.75 -3.12
N ALA A 109 -4.43 14.20 -1.88
CA ALA A 109 -3.44 13.83 -0.89
C ALA A 109 -4.02 13.99 0.52
N GLY A 110 -3.48 13.22 1.46
CA GLY A 110 -3.86 13.34 2.86
C GLY A 110 -3.37 12.19 3.73
N PRO A 111 -3.69 12.24 5.03
CA PRO A 111 -3.37 11.18 5.96
C PRO A 111 -4.21 9.92 5.68
N GLN A 112 -3.63 8.79 5.98
CA GLN A 112 -4.29 7.50 5.94
C GLN A 112 -4.00 6.76 7.23
N ILE A 113 -5.02 6.12 7.79
CA ILE A 113 -4.89 5.18 8.90
C ILE A 113 -5.31 3.80 8.43
N GLY A 114 -4.68 2.78 9.00
CA GLY A 114 -4.92 1.38 8.64
C GLY A 114 -4.98 0.48 9.88
N PHE A 115 -5.80 -0.53 9.83
CA PHE A 115 -5.94 -1.53 10.87
C PHE A 115 -5.69 -2.92 10.29
N LEU A 116 -4.68 -3.63 10.82
CA LEU A 116 -4.39 -5.00 10.46
C LEU A 116 -5.51 -5.92 10.97
N ILE A 117 -6.18 -6.60 10.03
CA ILE A 117 -7.25 -7.55 10.32
C ILE A 117 -6.85 -9.01 10.12
N GLY A 118 -5.78 -9.27 9.37
CA GLY A 118 -5.26 -10.61 9.13
C GLY A 118 -3.84 -10.59 8.60
N GLU A 119 -3.12 -11.66 8.88
CA GLU A 119 -1.78 -11.90 8.33
C GLU A 119 -1.60 -13.38 7.99
N SER A 120 -0.81 -13.66 6.96
CA SER A 120 -0.37 -14.99 6.61
C SER A 120 1.10 -14.98 6.22
N GLU A 121 1.80 -16.03 6.57
CA GLU A 121 3.21 -16.22 6.30
C GLU A 121 3.41 -17.58 5.63
N LYS A 122 4.18 -17.59 4.54
CA LYS A 122 4.57 -18.82 3.84
C LYS A 122 6.09 -18.91 3.88
N ILE A 123 6.60 -19.98 4.49
CA ILE A 123 8.03 -20.27 4.60
C ILE A 123 8.25 -21.68 4.05
N GLU A 124 9.04 -21.81 3.00
CA GLU A 124 9.40 -23.10 2.39
C GLU A 124 10.90 -23.11 2.08
N GLY A 125 11.58 -24.23 2.36
CA GLY A 125 12.98 -24.44 2.00
C GLY A 125 14.02 -23.58 2.73
N VAL A 126 13.61 -22.72 3.65
CA VAL A 126 14.49 -21.76 4.32
C VAL A 126 15.19 -22.42 5.52
N ASP A 127 16.53 -22.42 5.49
CA ASP A 127 17.33 -22.87 6.64
C ASP A 127 17.42 -21.76 7.70
N MET A 128 16.67 -21.93 8.78
CA MET A 128 16.59 -20.95 9.87
C MET A 128 17.94 -20.64 10.54
N ASN A 129 18.94 -21.54 10.41
CA ASN A 129 20.27 -21.31 10.99
C ASN A 129 21.14 -20.36 10.16
N LYS A 130 20.84 -20.23 8.87
CA LYS A 130 21.57 -19.35 7.93
C LYS A 130 21.00 -17.94 7.82
N LEU A 131 19.92 -17.65 8.52
CA LEU A 131 19.28 -16.33 8.51
C LEU A 131 20.13 -15.30 9.24
N ASN A 132 20.10 -14.05 8.72
CA ASN A 132 20.66 -12.91 9.43
C ASN A 132 19.77 -12.49 10.62
N ASP A 133 20.28 -11.62 11.49
CA ASP A 133 19.58 -11.20 12.71
C ASP A 133 18.24 -10.53 12.42
N THR A 134 18.14 -9.75 11.32
CA THR A 134 16.91 -9.09 10.90
C THR A 134 15.87 -10.11 10.45
N GLN A 135 16.28 -11.09 9.64
CA GLN A 135 15.41 -12.19 9.19
C GLN A 135 14.92 -13.03 10.36
N LYS A 136 15.81 -13.38 11.30
CA LYS A 136 15.43 -14.11 12.53
C LYS A 136 14.43 -13.34 13.39
N ALA A 137 14.51 -12.02 13.41
CA ALA A 137 13.57 -11.16 14.15
C ALA A 137 12.17 -11.09 13.51
N VAL A 138 12.08 -11.33 12.20
CA VAL A 138 10.86 -11.18 11.41
C VAL A 138 10.15 -12.52 11.19
N TYR A 139 10.92 -13.60 10.91
CA TYR A 139 10.37 -14.91 10.55
C TYR A 139 9.68 -15.59 11.73
N GLY A 140 8.44 -16.04 11.52
CA GLY A 140 7.63 -16.66 12.57
C GLY A 140 7.11 -15.66 13.61
N THR A 141 7.44 -14.37 13.49
CA THR A 141 7.00 -13.34 14.43
C THR A 141 5.76 -12.63 13.88
N LYS A 142 4.67 -12.62 14.66
CA LYS A 142 3.45 -11.89 14.29
C LYS A 142 3.69 -10.38 14.26
N ILE A 143 2.98 -9.69 13.38
CA ILE A 143 2.97 -8.23 13.36
C ILE A 143 2.49 -7.70 14.72
N GLN A 144 3.33 -6.91 15.36
CA GLN A 144 3.08 -6.41 16.72
C GLN A 144 2.22 -5.16 16.73
N ASN A 145 2.43 -4.28 15.74
CA ASN A 145 1.67 -3.05 15.59
C ASN A 145 0.55 -3.27 14.57
N LYS A 146 -0.67 -3.45 15.07
CA LYS A 146 -1.86 -3.63 14.23
C LYS A 146 -2.39 -2.31 13.66
N PHE A 147 -1.95 -1.20 14.19
CA PHE A 147 -2.31 0.14 13.74
C PHE A 147 -1.21 0.70 12.86
N ASP A 148 -1.58 1.09 11.66
CA ASP A 148 -0.72 1.70 10.66
C ASP A 148 -1.21 3.12 10.37
N TYR A 149 -0.29 4.04 10.13
CA TYR A 149 -0.60 5.39 9.71
C TYR A 149 0.47 5.91 8.76
N GLY A 150 0.05 6.77 7.86
CA GLY A 150 0.95 7.32 6.87
C GLY A 150 0.30 8.42 6.06
N ILE A 151 0.95 8.73 4.94
CA ILE A 151 0.48 9.73 3.98
C ILE A 151 0.23 9.03 2.66
N THR A 152 -0.90 9.35 2.05
CA THR A 152 -1.25 8.88 0.72
C THR A 152 -1.48 10.06 -0.20
N GLY A 153 -1.10 9.90 -1.46
CA GLY A 153 -1.33 10.90 -2.48
C GLY A 153 -1.40 10.25 -3.85
N GLY A 154 -2.11 10.90 -4.75
CA GLY A 154 -2.30 10.37 -6.09
C GLY A 154 -3.02 11.34 -6.99
N GLY A 155 -3.36 10.84 -8.17
CA GLY A 155 -4.12 11.60 -9.14
C GLY A 155 -4.64 10.72 -10.24
N GLY A 156 -5.52 11.27 -11.04
CA GLY A 156 -6.16 10.52 -12.10
C GLY A 156 -7.09 11.35 -12.97
N VAL A 157 -7.95 10.63 -13.63
CA VAL A 157 -8.97 11.19 -14.50
C VAL A 157 -10.35 10.72 -14.08
N GLU A 158 -11.31 11.62 -14.11
CA GLU A 158 -12.72 11.37 -13.84
C GLU A 158 -13.55 11.73 -15.06
N LEU A 159 -14.33 10.79 -15.55
CA LEU A 159 -15.32 11.03 -16.59
C LEU A 159 -16.71 11.10 -15.96
N ARG A 160 -17.29 12.31 -15.89
CA ARG A 160 -18.64 12.54 -15.36
C ARG A 160 -19.68 12.43 -16.44
N THR A 161 -20.57 11.48 -16.30
CA THR A 161 -21.68 11.26 -17.22
C THR A 161 -22.99 11.83 -16.67
N LYS A 162 -23.93 12.15 -17.55
CA LYS A 162 -25.23 12.75 -17.15
C LYS A 162 -26.17 11.79 -16.44
N LYS A 163 -26.03 10.47 -16.66
CA LYS A 163 -27.00 9.47 -16.21
C LYS A 163 -26.39 8.28 -15.48
N ALA A 164 -25.12 7.92 -15.76
CA ALA A 164 -24.47 6.72 -15.25
C ALA A 164 -23.48 6.98 -14.10
N GLY A 165 -23.43 8.23 -13.58
CA GLY A 165 -22.46 8.60 -12.55
C GLY A 165 -21.08 8.95 -13.11
N SER A 166 -20.02 8.76 -12.30
CA SER A 166 -18.66 9.07 -12.67
C SER A 166 -17.82 7.82 -12.76
N PHE A 167 -16.96 7.74 -13.76
CA PHE A 167 -15.93 6.70 -13.91
C PHE A 167 -14.57 7.32 -13.60
N ILE A 168 -13.80 6.68 -12.74
CA ILE A 168 -12.54 7.19 -12.23
C ILE A 168 -11.44 6.18 -12.51
N VAL A 169 -10.31 6.66 -13.04
CA VAL A 169 -9.05 5.92 -13.12
C VAL A 169 -7.99 6.72 -12.41
N GLU A 170 -7.33 6.12 -11.43
CA GLU A 170 -6.34 6.81 -10.61
C GLU A 170 -5.10 5.96 -10.34
N GLY A 171 -3.95 6.63 -10.15
CA GLY A 171 -2.74 6.09 -9.56
C GLY A 171 -2.50 6.72 -8.20
N ARG A 172 -2.17 5.90 -7.21
CA ARG A 172 -1.99 6.32 -5.81
C ARG A 172 -0.71 5.74 -5.24
N TYR A 173 -0.03 6.54 -4.44
CA TYR A 173 1.12 6.12 -3.67
C TYR A 173 0.82 6.30 -2.18
N TYR A 174 1.18 5.29 -1.38
CA TYR A 174 1.07 5.34 0.07
C TYR A 174 2.45 5.17 0.69
N PHE A 175 2.76 6.02 1.66
CA PHE A 175 3.98 5.96 2.45
C PHE A 175 3.64 5.83 3.93
N ALA A 176 3.94 4.66 4.51
CA ALA A 176 3.73 4.40 5.92
C ALA A 176 4.75 5.16 6.77
N LEU A 177 4.31 5.72 7.88
CA LEU A 177 5.12 6.35 8.91
C LEU A 177 5.25 5.47 10.17
N SER A 178 4.40 4.44 10.28
CA SER A 178 4.43 3.46 11.37
C SER A 178 5.37 2.31 11.07
N ASP A 179 5.86 1.65 12.12
CA ASP A 179 6.65 0.42 12.03
C ASP A 179 5.78 -0.80 12.36
N PHE A 180 5.98 -1.91 11.65
CA PHE A 180 5.25 -3.17 11.87
C PHE A 180 5.65 -3.85 13.17
N TYR A 181 6.89 -3.68 13.61
CA TYR A 181 7.44 -4.31 14.81
C TYR A 181 7.79 -3.29 15.87
N LYS A 182 7.59 -3.65 17.14
CA LYS A 182 8.10 -2.86 18.27
C LYS A 182 9.60 -3.09 18.37
N THR A 183 10.37 -2.11 17.94
CA THR A 183 11.82 -2.19 18.00
C THR A 183 12.35 -1.80 19.38
N THR A 184 13.16 -2.69 19.96
CA THR A 184 13.93 -2.42 21.17
C THR A 184 15.24 -1.66 20.87
N LYS A 185 15.68 -1.64 19.61
CA LYS A 185 16.87 -0.93 19.13
C LYS A 185 16.46 0.10 18.09
N LYS A 186 16.96 1.34 18.21
CA LYS A 186 16.64 2.48 17.32
C LYS A 186 16.97 2.28 15.83
N ASP A 187 17.71 1.24 15.50
CA ASP A 187 18.29 1.02 14.16
C ASP A 187 17.54 -0.05 13.33
N TYR A 188 16.42 -0.57 13.83
CA TYR A 188 15.64 -1.59 13.13
C TYR A 188 14.20 -1.10 12.92
N PHE A 189 13.77 -0.98 11.67
CA PHE A 189 12.37 -0.68 11.34
C PHE A 189 11.90 -1.43 10.09
N ALA A 190 10.60 -1.63 9.97
CA ALA A 190 9.94 -2.15 8.78
C ALA A 190 8.67 -1.33 8.50
N ARG A 191 8.60 -0.68 7.34
CA ARG A 191 7.51 0.23 6.93
C ARG A 191 7.02 -0.14 5.54
N ALA A 192 5.71 -0.01 5.31
CA ALA A 192 5.13 -0.15 3.98
C ALA A 192 5.47 1.08 3.09
N ALA A 193 5.65 0.85 1.80
CA ALA A 193 5.82 1.87 0.78
C ALA A 193 5.15 1.44 -0.53
#